data_3fb46d7adaced9e6b094a4d48b7d21a7
#
_entry.id   3fb46d7adaced9e6b094a4d48b7d21a7
#
_cell.length_a   1.000
_cell.length_b   1.000
_cell.length_c   1.000
_cell.angle_alpha   90.00
_cell.angle_beta   90.00
_cell.angle_gamma   90.00
#
_symmetry.space_group_name_H-M   'P 1'
#
loop_
_entity.id
_entity.type
_entity.pdbx_description
1 polymer ?
#
loop_
_entity_poly.entity_id
_entity_poly.type
_entity_poly.pdbx_seq_one_letter_code
_entity_poly.pdbx_strand_id
1 'polypeptide(L)'
;VVSLSSSAYDFLRPVKGQIPGGYNFWVYTPQDYFYSLEKTPVIIFLHGASLCGHDLNRVRRYGPLDAIVKGRDIEAVTIVPQNPGGAWNPKKIMQVLDWVKSNYQCDSTRVYVLGMSLGGFGTMDVCGTYPDRIAAGIALCGGTSLKDVSGLGKLPFWIIHGTADRAVPIRQSKEVVEKLQNSHNDSRLRYEWLEGGNHGTPARIFYLKKTYEWLFSHSLVDKDRPVNRDINIGMSDIQKAYSDIHSGIDNPEIIDGPSITTGHEY
;
A
#
# COMPACT_ATOMS: atom_id res chain seq x y z
N VAL A 1 -20.88 -5.35 -32.84
CA VAL A 1 -20.53 -4.92 -31.48
C VAL A 1 -19.70 -6.03 -30.89
N VAL A 2 -18.38 -5.86 -30.93
CA VAL A 2 -17.47 -6.79 -30.25
C VAL A 2 -17.62 -6.55 -28.78
N SER A 3 -18.16 -7.51 -28.04
CA SER A 3 -18.12 -7.51 -26.59
C SER A 3 -16.66 -7.65 -26.17
N LEU A 4 -16.02 -6.54 -25.85
CA LEU A 4 -14.72 -6.55 -25.22
C LEU A 4 -14.91 -7.14 -23.83
N SER A 5 -14.20 -8.21 -23.53
CA SER A 5 -14.23 -8.80 -22.19
C SER A 5 -13.69 -7.78 -21.18
N SER A 6 -14.24 -7.76 -19.98
CA SER A 6 -13.83 -6.83 -18.92
C SER A 6 -12.34 -6.89 -18.61
N SER A 7 -11.68 -8.03 -18.84
CA SER A 7 -10.25 -8.25 -18.68
C SER A 7 -9.36 -7.40 -19.61
N ALA A 8 -9.90 -6.85 -20.72
CA ALA A 8 -9.13 -6.06 -21.66
C ALA A 8 -8.68 -4.69 -21.12
N TYR A 9 -9.11 -4.31 -19.91
CA TYR A 9 -8.91 -2.96 -19.39
C TYR A 9 -8.07 -2.89 -18.12
N ASP A 10 -7.82 -4.03 -17.50
CA ASP A 10 -6.93 -4.12 -16.35
C ASP A 10 -5.50 -4.42 -16.84
N PHE A 11 -4.58 -3.52 -16.55
CA PHE A 11 -3.20 -3.66 -17.02
C PHE A 11 -2.21 -3.72 -15.87
N LEU A 12 -1.20 -4.55 -16.03
CA LEU A 12 -0.06 -4.65 -15.13
C LEU A 12 1.23 -4.46 -15.94
N ARG A 13 2.01 -3.45 -15.58
CA ARG A 13 3.20 -3.05 -16.34
C ARG A 13 4.45 -3.09 -15.47
N PRO A 14 5.51 -3.81 -15.88
CA PRO A 14 6.81 -3.72 -15.24
C PRO A 14 7.53 -2.44 -15.68
N VAL A 15 8.11 -1.73 -14.73
CA VAL A 15 8.93 -0.53 -14.98
C VAL A 15 10.33 -0.79 -14.43
N LYS A 16 11.30 -0.91 -15.33
CA LYS A 16 12.68 -1.28 -15.00
C LYS A 16 13.65 -0.25 -15.55
N GLY A 17 14.64 0.12 -14.73
CA GLY A 17 15.74 0.98 -15.17
C GLY A 17 15.33 2.40 -15.56
N GLN A 18 14.13 2.85 -15.21
CA GLN A 18 13.64 4.18 -15.59
C GLN A 18 14.08 5.27 -14.61
N ILE A 19 14.40 4.91 -13.39
CA ILE A 19 14.88 5.83 -12.35
C ILE A 19 16.32 5.45 -12.04
N PRO A 20 17.31 6.26 -12.43
CA PRO A 20 18.72 5.95 -12.14
C PRO A 20 18.98 5.77 -10.65
N GLY A 21 19.51 4.61 -10.26
CA GLY A 21 19.74 4.24 -8.86
C GLY A 21 18.48 4.01 -8.03
N GLY A 22 17.30 4.08 -8.63
CA GLY A 22 16.01 3.88 -7.99
C GLY A 22 15.51 2.45 -8.03
N TYR A 23 14.32 2.22 -7.47
CA TYR A 23 13.66 0.92 -7.49
C TYR A 23 13.06 0.62 -8.86
N ASN A 24 13.05 -0.66 -9.24
CA ASN A 24 12.15 -1.19 -10.25
C ASN A 24 10.80 -1.48 -9.59
N PHE A 25 9.73 -1.45 -10.36
CA PHE A 25 8.38 -1.58 -9.80
C PHE A 25 7.37 -2.04 -10.83
N TRP A 26 6.23 -2.57 -10.33
CA TRP A 26 5.02 -2.77 -11.11
C TRP A 26 4.10 -1.57 -10.97
N VAL A 27 3.39 -1.25 -12.05
CA VAL A 27 2.24 -0.35 -12.04
C VAL A 27 1.02 -1.13 -12.53
N TYR A 28 -0.01 -1.20 -11.68
CA TYR A 28 -1.32 -1.71 -12.04
C TYR A 28 -2.28 -0.54 -12.26
N THR A 29 -3.04 -0.62 -13.35
CA THR A 29 -4.12 0.33 -13.66
C THR A 29 -5.45 -0.42 -13.68
N PRO A 30 -6.46 0.02 -12.90
CA PRO A 30 -7.76 -0.64 -12.87
C PRO A 30 -8.56 -0.37 -14.14
N GLN A 31 -9.59 -1.18 -14.37
CA GLN A 31 -10.45 -1.12 -15.56
C GLN A 31 -10.95 0.30 -15.86
N ASP A 32 -11.42 1.02 -14.85
CA ASP A 32 -12.02 2.34 -15.03
C ASP A 32 -10.99 3.46 -15.25
N TYR A 33 -9.70 3.18 -15.09
CA TYR A 33 -8.64 4.17 -15.25
C TYR A 33 -8.71 4.90 -16.59
N PHE A 34 -8.95 4.19 -17.69
CA PHE A 34 -8.97 4.75 -19.05
C PHE A 34 -10.26 5.46 -19.41
N TYR A 35 -11.31 5.28 -18.63
CA TYR A 35 -12.65 5.82 -18.89
C TYR A 35 -13.08 6.89 -17.90
N SER A 36 -12.38 7.01 -16.77
CA SER A 36 -12.71 8.00 -15.76
C SER A 36 -12.22 9.38 -16.17
N LEU A 37 -13.08 10.38 -16.02
CA LEU A 37 -12.71 11.79 -16.11
C LEU A 37 -12.05 12.28 -14.81
N GLU A 38 -12.17 11.52 -13.73
CA GLU A 38 -11.57 11.81 -12.44
C GLU A 38 -10.17 11.21 -12.34
N LYS A 39 -9.29 11.89 -11.63
CA LYS A 39 -7.96 11.37 -11.32
C LYS A 39 -8.08 10.18 -10.36
N THR A 40 -7.27 9.17 -10.60
CA THR A 40 -7.29 7.91 -9.87
C THR A 40 -6.41 7.98 -8.62
N PRO A 41 -6.87 7.49 -7.46
CA PRO A 41 -6.03 7.38 -6.28
C PRO A 41 -4.84 6.44 -6.51
N VAL A 42 -3.85 6.55 -5.65
CA VAL A 42 -2.60 5.77 -5.74
C VAL A 42 -2.39 4.96 -4.48
N ILE A 43 -2.05 3.70 -4.65
CA ILE A 43 -1.58 2.83 -3.57
C ILE A 43 -0.13 2.45 -3.82
N ILE A 44 0.71 2.56 -2.80
CA ILE A 44 2.09 2.07 -2.81
C ILE A 44 2.18 0.93 -1.80
N PHE A 45 2.54 -0.26 -2.26
CA PHE A 45 2.76 -1.42 -1.41
C PHE A 45 4.24 -1.69 -1.22
N LEU A 46 4.66 -1.81 0.04
CA LEU A 46 6.03 -2.14 0.42
C LEU A 46 6.10 -3.55 0.98
N HIS A 47 6.79 -4.44 0.29
CA HIS A 47 6.89 -5.85 0.64
C HIS A 47 7.90 -6.11 1.78
N GLY A 48 7.84 -7.31 2.35
CA GLY A 48 8.77 -7.80 3.33
C GLY A 48 10.06 -8.38 2.73
N ALA A 49 10.98 -8.79 3.59
CA ALA A 49 12.32 -9.25 3.21
C ALA A 49 12.31 -10.45 2.26
N SER A 50 11.32 -11.35 2.36
CA SER A 50 11.23 -12.54 1.52
C SER A 50 11.07 -12.25 0.02
N LEU A 51 10.62 -11.06 -0.33
CA LEU A 51 10.41 -10.66 -1.73
C LEU A 51 11.53 -9.75 -2.27
N CYS A 52 12.54 -9.46 -1.46
CA CYS A 52 13.73 -8.73 -1.91
C CYS A 52 14.44 -9.47 -3.06
N GLY A 53 15.08 -8.70 -3.92
CA GLY A 53 15.84 -9.23 -5.06
C GLY A 53 15.68 -8.39 -6.32
N HIS A 54 15.95 -9.01 -7.46
CA HIS A 54 15.95 -8.36 -8.78
C HIS A 54 14.94 -8.99 -9.75
N ASP A 55 14.13 -9.92 -9.28
CA ASP A 55 13.03 -10.52 -10.04
C ASP A 55 11.71 -9.91 -9.61
N LEU A 56 11.13 -9.03 -10.42
CA LEU A 56 9.87 -8.36 -10.14
C LEU A 56 8.69 -9.33 -9.95
N ASN A 57 8.75 -10.54 -10.50
CA ASN A 57 7.69 -11.52 -10.28
C ASN A 57 7.58 -11.95 -8.82
N ARG A 58 8.62 -11.81 -8.02
CA ARG A 58 8.59 -12.13 -6.59
C ARG A 58 7.59 -11.28 -5.81
N VAL A 59 7.48 -10.00 -6.14
CA VAL A 59 6.59 -9.08 -5.41
C VAL A 59 5.11 -9.27 -5.71
N ARG A 60 4.79 -10.20 -6.61
CA ARG A 60 3.42 -10.62 -6.91
C ARG A 60 2.94 -11.78 -6.04
N ARG A 61 3.80 -12.34 -5.19
CA ARG A 61 3.48 -13.54 -4.39
C ARG A 61 2.48 -13.28 -3.28
N TYR A 62 2.46 -12.11 -2.71
CA TYR A 62 1.44 -11.67 -1.75
C TYR A 62 1.28 -10.15 -1.80
N GLY A 63 0.19 -9.65 -1.21
CA GLY A 63 -0.10 -8.22 -1.19
C GLY A 63 -1.17 -7.83 -2.20
N PRO A 64 -1.27 -6.54 -2.52
CA PRO A 64 -2.34 -6.03 -3.40
C PRO A 64 -2.38 -6.68 -4.79
N LEU A 65 -1.24 -6.94 -5.43
CA LEU A 65 -1.25 -7.57 -6.76
C LEU A 65 -1.79 -9.01 -6.72
N ASP A 66 -1.42 -9.78 -5.70
CA ASP A 66 -1.98 -11.11 -5.51
C ASP A 66 -3.47 -11.04 -5.15
N ALA A 67 -3.88 -10.07 -4.37
CA ALA A 67 -5.28 -9.83 -4.05
C ALA A 67 -6.11 -9.53 -5.32
N ILE A 68 -5.58 -8.71 -6.21
CA ILE A 68 -6.21 -8.41 -7.50
C ILE A 68 -6.37 -9.67 -8.34
N VAL A 69 -5.31 -10.46 -8.47
CA VAL A 69 -5.33 -11.73 -9.21
C VAL A 69 -6.37 -12.71 -8.63
N LYS A 70 -6.56 -12.68 -7.31
CA LYS A 70 -7.57 -13.52 -6.62
C LYS A 70 -8.99 -12.93 -6.67
N GLY A 71 -9.17 -11.76 -7.28
CA GLY A 71 -10.49 -11.18 -7.50
C GLY A 71 -10.84 -9.99 -6.62
N ARG A 72 -9.89 -9.46 -5.83
CA ARG A 72 -10.13 -8.21 -5.10
C ARG A 72 -10.08 -7.04 -6.08
N ASP A 73 -11.19 -6.33 -6.19
CA ASP A 73 -11.28 -5.10 -6.96
C ASP A 73 -10.61 -3.95 -6.18
N ILE A 74 -9.58 -3.36 -6.76
CA ILE A 74 -8.83 -2.23 -6.18
C ILE A 74 -8.84 -1.09 -7.18
N GLU A 75 -9.69 -0.10 -6.93
CA GLU A 75 -9.91 1.07 -7.79
C GLU A 75 -8.84 2.15 -7.59
N ALA A 76 -7.57 1.76 -7.78
CA ALA A 76 -6.43 2.65 -7.63
C ALA A 76 -5.29 2.24 -8.56
N VAL A 77 -4.51 3.22 -9.01
CA VAL A 77 -3.18 2.95 -9.57
C VAL A 77 -2.34 2.35 -8.45
N THR A 78 -1.96 1.08 -8.60
CA THR A 78 -1.25 0.35 -7.56
C THR A 78 0.22 0.17 -7.96
N ILE A 79 1.10 0.74 -7.15
CA ILE A 79 2.55 0.74 -7.36
C ILE A 79 3.17 -0.28 -6.41
N VAL A 80 3.94 -1.22 -6.96
CA VAL A 80 4.60 -2.27 -6.17
C VAL A 80 6.09 -2.29 -6.50
N PRO A 81 6.90 -1.49 -5.78
CA PRO A 81 8.35 -1.49 -5.94
C PRO A 81 8.96 -2.79 -5.43
N GLN A 82 10.12 -3.15 -5.97
CA GLN A 82 10.95 -4.19 -5.41
C GLN A 82 12.19 -3.60 -4.75
N ASN A 83 12.38 -3.91 -3.49
CA ASN A 83 13.60 -3.63 -2.76
C ASN A 83 14.65 -4.71 -3.07
N PRO A 84 15.82 -4.37 -3.58
CA PRO A 84 16.86 -5.37 -3.81
C PRO A 84 17.40 -5.99 -2.51
N GLY A 85 17.34 -5.26 -1.40
CA GLY A 85 17.79 -5.70 -0.08
C GLY A 85 18.01 -4.53 0.86
N GLY A 86 18.08 -4.81 2.15
CA GLY A 86 18.24 -3.78 3.18
C GLY A 86 16.97 -3.01 3.49
N ALA A 87 17.10 -1.92 4.22
CA ALA A 87 15.98 -1.06 4.56
C ALA A 87 15.39 -0.36 3.32
N TRP A 88 14.08 -0.15 3.33
CA TRP A 88 13.44 0.71 2.35
C TRP A 88 13.95 2.15 2.48
N ASN A 89 14.20 2.81 1.36
CA ASN A 89 14.64 4.20 1.32
C ASN A 89 13.45 5.11 0.99
N PRO A 90 12.99 5.95 1.93
CA PRO A 90 11.83 6.81 1.72
C PRO A 90 11.97 7.76 0.53
N LYS A 91 13.15 8.31 0.31
CA LYS A 91 13.41 9.20 -0.83
C LYS A 91 13.26 8.46 -2.16
N LYS A 92 13.75 7.22 -2.26
CA LYS A 92 13.61 6.41 -3.48
C LYS A 92 12.15 6.01 -3.73
N ILE A 93 11.36 5.81 -2.67
CA ILE A 93 9.91 5.57 -2.81
C ILE A 93 9.22 6.81 -3.37
N MET A 94 9.58 8.00 -2.90
CA MET A 94 9.04 9.24 -3.46
C MET A 94 9.44 9.46 -4.92
N GLN A 95 10.65 9.04 -5.31
CA GLN A 95 11.06 9.07 -6.73
C GLN A 95 10.17 8.18 -7.60
N VAL A 96 9.79 7.00 -7.10
CA VAL A 96 8.83 6.13 -7.79
C VAL A 96 7.47 6.80 -7.91
N LEU A 97 6.97 7.39 -6.84
CA LEU A 97 5.71 8.14 -6.86
C LEU A 97 5.75 9.29 -7.87
N ASP A 98 6.82 10.08 -7.88
CA ASP A 98 6.99 11.20 -8.81
C ASP A 98 7.00 10.72 -10.26
N TRP A 99 7.70 9.62 -10.54
CA TRP A 99 7.72 9.02 -11.87
C TRP A 99 6.31 8.58 -12.31
N VAL A 100 5.56 7.92 -11.44
CA VAL A 100 4.19 7.48 -11.74
C VAL A 100 3.27 8.68 -11.96
N LYS A 101 3.36 9.71 -11.13
CA LYS A 101 2.57 10.94 -11.31
C LYS A 101 2.88 11.66 -12.62
N SER A 102 4.09 11.55 -13.13
CA SER A 102 4.49 12.13 -14.42
C SER A 102 4.01 11.32 -15.63
N ASN A 103 3.69 10.03 -15.43
CA ASN A 103 3.34 9.10 -16.50
C ASN A 103 1.90 8.60 -16.45
N TYR A 104 1.17 8.85 -15.37
CA TYR A 104 -0.20 8.40 -15.16
C TYR A 104 -1.06 9.53 -14.58
N GLN A 105 -2.36 9.48 -14.84
CA GLN A 105 -3.31 10.40 -14.20
C GLN A 105 -3.60 9.93 -12.77
N CYS A 106 -2.94 10.59 -11.83
CA CYS A 106 -3.07 10.28 -10.42
C CYS A 106 -3.64 11.45 -9.64
N ASP A 107 -4.49 11.14 -8.66
CA ASP A 107 -4.92 12.09 -7.64
C ASP A 107 -3.82 12.18 -6.56
N SER A 108 -3.02 13.25 -6.61
CA SER A 108 -1.93 13.48 -5.65
C SER A 108 -2.41 13.78 -4.23
N THR A 109 -3.70 14.04 -4.03
CA THR A 109 -4.32 14.23 -2.70
C THR A 109 -4.77 12.91 -2.06
N ARG A 110 -4.73 11.83 -2.82
CA ARG A 110 -5.20 10.50 -2.41
C ARG A 110 -4.16 9.43 -2.70
N VAL A 111 -3.00 9.57 -2.07
CA VAL A 111 -1.87 8.63 -2.13
C VAL A 111 -1.79 7.89 -0.79
N TYR A 112 -1.75 6.57 -0.85
CA TYR A 112 -1.74 5.70 0.32
C TYR A 112 -0.53 4.78 0.29
N VAL A 113 0.02 4.48 1.47
CA VAL A 113 1.13 3.54 1.61
C VAL A 113 0.72 2.45 2.58
N LEU A 114 0.96 1.20 2.21
CA LEU A 114 0.82 0.07 3.12
C LEU A 114 1.96 -0.92 2.91
N GLY A 115 2.29 -1.64 3.96
CA GLY A 115 3.39 -2.61 3.88
C GLY A 115 3.45 -3.53 5.09
N MET A 116 4.24 -4.58 4.96
CA MET A 116 4.34 -5.65 5.93
C MET A 116 5.79 -5.95 6.28
N SER A 117 6.09 -6.22 7.55
CA SER A 117 7.40 -6.61 8.04
C SER A 117 8.46 -5.55 7.67
N LEU A 118 9.48 -5.87 6.91
CA LEU A 118 10.40 -4.87 6.34
C LEU A 118 9.63 -3.73 5.64
N GLY A 119 8.56 -4.06 4.93
CA GLY A 119 7.67 -3.08 4.31
C GLY A 119 6.82 -2.31 5.31
N GLY A 120 6.54 -2.87 6.47
CA GLY A 120 5.91 -2.16 7.60
C GLY A 120 6.85 -1.09 8.17
N PHE A 121 8.13 -1.41 8.33
CA PHE A 121 9.17 -0.41 8.66
C PHE A 121 9.25 0.67 7.59
N GLY A 122 9.29 0.28 6.32
CA GLY A 122 9.32 1.22 5.20
C GLY A 122 8.10 2.14 5.18
N THR A 123 6.92 1.62 5.49
CA THR A 123 5.67 2.39 5.56
C THR A 123 5.74 3.44 6.67
N MET A 124 6.18 3.07 7.86
CA MET A 124 6.37 4.04 8.95
C MET A 124 7.41 5.10 8.59
N ASP A 125 8.51 4.69 7.99
CA ASP A 125 9.59 5.61 7.61
C ASP A 125 9.16 6.59 6.52
N VAL A 126 8.43 6.13 5.51
CA VAL A 126 7.89 6.99 4.44
C VAL A 126 6.83 7.95 4.98
N CYS A 127 5.85 7.43 5.70
CA CYS A 127 4.75 8.24 6.23
C CYS A 127 5.24 9.24 7.29
N GLY A 128 6.21 8.84 8.10
CA GLY A 128 6.80 9.74 9.10
C GLY A 128 7.70 10.83 8.50
N THR A 129 8.33 10.54 7.35
CA THR A 129 9.20 11.50 6.65
C THR A 129 8.42 12.43 5.72
N TYR A 130 7.39 11.90 5.04
CA TYR A 130 6.60 12.64 4.05
C TYR A 130 5.09 12.64 4.36
N PRO A 131 4.66 13.02 5.58
CA PRO A 131 3.25 12.96 5.95
C PRO A 131 2.36 13.86 5.10
N ASP A 132 2.92 14.93 4.55
CA ASP A 132 2.18 15.89 3.70
C ASP A 132 1.95 15.37 2.28
N ARG A 133 2.58 14.26 1.90
CA ARG A 133 2.40 13.63 0.58
C ARG A 133 1.55 12.37 0.63
N ILE A 134 1.26 11.84 1.80
CA ILE A 134 0.56 10.57 2.00
C ILE A 134 -0.75 10.83 2.75
N ALA A 135 -1.87 10.42 2.15
CA ALA A 135 -3.20 10.65 2.72
C ALA A 135 -3.50 9.73 3.91
N ALA A 136 -3.04 8.49 3.88
CA ALA A 136 -3.14 7.53 4.98
C ALA A 136 -2.14 6.39 4.79
N GLY A 137 -1.78 5.72 5.88
CA GLY A 137 -0.88 4.58 5.85
C GLY A 137 -1.30 3.44 6.76
N ILE A 138 -0.93 2.21 6.38
CA ILE A 138 -1.13 0.99 7.18
C ILE A 138 0.20 0.25 7.28
N ALA A 139 0.72 0.11 8.50
CA ALA A 139 1.93 -0.66 8.75
C ALA A 139 1.60 -1.96 9.49
N LEU A 140 1.95 -3.09 8.86
CA LEU A 140 1.71 -4.42 9.40
C LEU A 140 3.00 -5.02 9.92
N CYS A 141 2.98 -5.54 11.15
CA CYS A 141 4.06 -6.24 11.83
C CYS A 141 5.45 -5.62 11.59
N GLY A 142 5.54 -4.32 11.76
CA GLY A 142 6.76 -3.54 11.54
C GLY A 142 7.20 -2.74 12.77
N GLY A 143 7.91 -1.69 12.48
CA GLY A 143 8.42 -0.70 13.42
C GLY A 143 8.91 0.50 12.61
N THR A 144 9.89 1.22 13.14
CA THR A 144 10.48 2.35 12.41
C THR A 144 11.98 2.44 12.65
N SER A 145 12.72 2.92 11.66
CA SER A 145 14.11 3.33 11.79
C SER A 145 14.26 4.83 12.10
N LEU A 146 13.15 5.57 12.10
CA LEU A 146 13.14 6.99 12.41
C LEU A 146 13.42 7.23 13.90
N LYS A 147 14.26 8.20 14.21
CA LYS A 147 14.47 8.69 15.57
C LYS A 147 13.33 9.60 15.99
N ASP A 148 12.85 10.43 15.09
CA ASP A 148 11.71 11.32 15.29
C ASP A 148 10.48 10.74 14.57
N VAL A 149 9.49 10.30 15.34
CA VAL A 149 8.24 9.74 14.82
C VAL A 149 7.11 10.76 14.72
N SER A 150 7.37 12.03 15.01
CA SER A 150 6.32 13.07 15.08
C SER A 150 5.52 13.21 13.78
N GLY A 151 6.15 12.94 12.63
CA GLY A 151 5.47 12.95 11.34
C GLY A 151 4.33 11.94 11.24
N LEU A 152 4.40 10.82 11.95
CA LEU A 152 3.33 9.82 11.98
C LEU A 152 2.05 10.31 12.68
N GLY A 153 2.13 11.38 13.46
CA GLY A 153 0.96 12.02 14.05
C GLY A 153 0.26 13.01 13.13
N LYS A 154 0.84 13.30 11.95
CA LYS A 154 0.30 14.29 11.01
C LYS A 154 -0.63 13.72 9.95
N LEU A 155 -0.78 12.40 9.90
CA LEU A 155 -1.64 11.72 8.94
C LEU A 155 -2.44 10.61 9.63
N PRO A 156 -3.60 10.22 9.09
CA PRO A 156 -4.27 8.98 9.48
C PRO A 156 -3.34 7.79 9.29
N PHE A 157 -3.07 7.07 10.37
CA PHE A 157 -2.10 5.99 10.37
C PHE A 157 -2.60 4.80 11.20
N TRP A 158 -2.49 3.59 10.64
CA TRP A 158 -2.96 2.36 11.28
C TRP A 158 -1.83 1.36 11.42
N ILE A 159 -1.54 1.00 12.68
CA ILE A 159 -0.52 0.01 13.03
C ILE A 159 -1.22 -1.27 13.45
N ILE A 160 -0.88 -2.40 12.81
CA ILE A 160 -1.47 -3.70 13.10
C ILE A 160 -0.36 -4.74 13.29
N HIS A 161 -0.39 -5.48 14.40
CA HIS A 161 0.67 -6.41 14.77
C HIS A 161 0.11 -7.58 15.58
N GLY A 162 0.58 -8.79 15.29
CA GLY A 162 0.20 -9.98 16.06
C GLY A 162 0.96 -10.07 17.38
N THR A 163 0.26 -10.43 18.46
CA THR A 163 0.89 -10.51 19.81
C THR A 163 1.87 -11.67 19.94
N ALA A 164 1.78 -12.70 19.09
CA ALA A 164 2.66 -13.86 19.06
C ALA A 164 3.69 -13.82 17.92
N ASP A 165 3.97 -12.66 17.36
CA ASP A 165 4.99 -12.48 16.33
C ASP A 165 6.39 -12.75 16.90
N ARG A 166 7.06 -13.76 16.33
CA ARG A 166 8.43 -14.16 16.73
C ARG A 166 9.51 -13.60 15.80
N ALA A 167 9.14 -13.09 14.62
CA ALA A 167 10.08 -12.53 13.67
C ALA A 167 10.35 -11.05 13.95
N VAL A 168 9.27 -10.25 14.09
CA VAL A 168 9.33 -8.86 14.54
C VAL A 168 8.54 -8.76 15.83
N PRO A 169 9.19 -8.59 16.98
CA PRO A 169 8.49 -8.47 18.27
C PRO A 169 7.49 -7.31 18.23
N ILE A 170 6.29 -7.53 18.77
CA ILE A 170 5.24 -6.51 18.84
C ILE A 170 5.69 -5.22 19.54
N ARG A 171 6.72 -5.32 20.38
CA ARG A 171 7.36 -4.18 21.04
C ARG A 171 7.77 -3.10 20.03
N GLN A 172 8.22 -3.48 18.84
CA GLN A 172 8.63 -2.55 17.78
C GLN A 172 7.49 -1.59 17.40
N SER A 173 6.27 -2.12 17.25
CA SER A 173 5.08 -1.31 16.99
C SER A 173 4.60 -0.56 18.24
N LYS A 174 4.62 -1.20 19.40
CA LYS A 174 4.20 -0.59 20.67
C LYS A 174 5.03 0.63 21.04
N GLU A 175 6.34 0.59 20.81
CA GLU A 175 7.24 1.73 21.07
C GLU A 175 6.84 2.96 20.24
N VAL A 176 6.44 2.78 18.99
CA VAL A 176 5.96 3.89 18.13
C VAL A 176 4.67 4.47 18.69
N VAL A 177 3.71 3.62 19.06
CA VAL A 177 2.45 4.04 19.67
C VAL A 177 2.69 4.83 20.96
N GLU A 178 3.53 4.32 21.84
CA GLU A 178 3.88 4.98 23.11
C GLU A 178 4.53 6.35 22.88
N LYS A 179 5.45 6.48 21.94
CA LYS A 179 6.06 7.77 21.62
C LYS A 179 5.04 8.80 21.15
N LEU A 180 4.09 8.39 20.31
CA LEU A 180 3.02 9.28 19.83
C LEU A 180 2.06 9.65 20.97
N GLN A 181 1.70 8.70 21.83
CA GLN A 181 0.86 8.95 23.00
C GLN A 181 1.53 9.89 24.01
N ASN A 182 2.80 9.63 24.33
CA ASN A 182 3.55 10.43 25.32
C ASN A 182 3.78 11.88 24.84
N SER A 183 3.80 12.12 23.54
CA SER A 183 3.90 13.45 22.95
C SER A 183 2.55 14.09 22.63
N HIS A 184 1.44 13.48 23.04
CA HIS A 184 0.07 13.93 22.75
C HIS A 184 -0.15 14.12 21.22
N ASN A 185 0.40 13.20 20.41
CA ASN A 185 0.40 13.26 18.96
C ASN A 185 -0.26 12.01 18.34
N ASP A 186 -1.25 11.45 19.02
CA ASP A 186 -1.91 10.19 18.66
C ASP A 186 -3.38 10.33 18.20
N SER A 187 -3.84 11.56 17.96
CA SER A 187 -5.24 11.81 17.58
C SER A 187 -5.64 11.20 16.23
N ARG A 188 -4.66 10.98 15.34
CA ARG A 188 -4.86 10.37 14.02
C ARG A 188 -4.36 8.94 13.95
N LEU A 189 -3.93 8.37 15.07
CA LEU A 189 -3.39 7.02 15.17
C LEU A 189 -4.51 6.02 15.46
N ARG A 190 -4.47 4.89 14.75
CA ARG A 190 -5.15 3.65 15.10
C ARG A 190 -4.13 2.54 15.28
N TYR A 191 -4.37 1.65 16.20
CA TYR A 191 -3.58 0.43 16.34
C TYR A 191 -4.45 -0.74 16.77
N GLU A 192 -4.12 -1.92 16.26
CA GLU A 192 -4.77 -3.18 16.60
C GLU A 192 -3.71 -4.22 16.94
N TRP A 193 -3.83 -4.81 18.12
CA TRP A 193 -3.02 -5.94 18.53
C TRP A 193 -3.83 -7.22 18.28
N LEU A 194 -3.39 -8.02 17.30
CA LEU A 194 -4.08 -9.26 16.93
C LEU A 194 -3.69 -10.35 17.91
N GLU A 195 -4.56 -10.65 18.86
CA GLU A 195 -4.31 -11.61 19.93
C GLU A 195 -4.01 -13.00 19.38
N GLY A 196 -2.87 -13.57 19.77
CA GLY A 196 -2.38 -14.86 19.28
C GLY A 196 -1.88 -14.85 17.84
N GLY A 197 -1.95 -13.72 17.14
CA GLY A 197 -1.49 -13.60 15.76
C GLY A 197 0.02 -13.73 15.66
N ASN A 198 0.50 -14.52 14.70
CA ASN A 198 1.92 -14.66 14.37
C ASN A 198 2.35 -13.64 13.32
N HIS A 199 3.60 -13.73 12.85
CA HIS A 199 4.15 -12.80 11.85
C HIS A 199 3.36 -12.78 10.54
N GLY A 200 2.84 -13.91 10.08
CA GLY A 200 2.09 -14.02 8.83
C GLY A 200 0.61 -13.61 8.94
N THR A 201 0.05 -13.56 10.14
CA THR A 201 -1.39 -13.30 10.35
C THR A 201 -1.84 -11.99 9.71
N PRO A 202 -1.14 -10.85 9.83
CA PRO A 202 -1.60 -9.59 9.24
C PRO A 202 -1.60 -9.57 7.72
N ALA A 203 -0.90 -10.47 7.03
CA ALA A 203 -0.82 -10.47 5.56
C ALA A 203 -2.19 -10.60 4.87
N ARG A 204 -3.17 -11.21 5.54
CA ARG A 204 -4.53 -11.35 5.01
C ARG A 204 -5.27 -10.01 4.87
N ILE A 205 -4.80 -8.99 5.55
CA ILE A 205 -5.37 -7.64 5.48
C ILE A 205 -5.32 -7.09 4.05
N PHE A 206 -4.31 -7.45 3.26
CA PHE A 206 -4.21 -7.06 1.86
C PHE A 206 -5.36 -7.59 0.99
N TYR A 207 -6.09 -8.59 1.45
CA TYR A 207 -7.18 -9.25 0.71
C TYR A 207 -8.57 -8.77 1.15
N LEU A 208 -8.66 -7.94 2.19
CA LEU A 208 -9.92 -7.42 2.71
C LEU A 208 -10.39 -6.20 1.94
N LYS A 209 -11.67 -6.18 1.57
CA LYS A 209 -12.32 -4.99 1.02
C LYS A 209 -12.21 -3.79 1.98
N LYS A 210 -12.39 -4.02 3.27
CA LYS A 210 -12.32 -3.00 4.33
C LYS A 210 -11.00 -2.24 4.37
N THR A 211 -9.89 -2.89 4.04
CA THR A 211 -8.56 -2.28 4.01
C THR A 211 -8.54 -1.10 3.03
N TYR A 212 -9.05 -1.33 1.83
CA TYR A 212 -9.08 -0.32 0.77
C TYR A 212 -10.16 0.73 1.01
N GLU A 213 -11.32 0.33 1.53
CA GLU A 213 -12.36 1.27 1.96
C GLU A 213 -11.83 2.25 3.00
N TRP A 214 -11.07 1.75 3.97
CA TRP A 214 -10.44 2.61 4.97
C TRP A 214 -9.43 3.57 4.36
N LEU A 215 -8.52 3.08 3.53
CA LEU A 215 -7.55 3.93 2.84
C LEU A 215 -8.26 5.03 2.06
N PHE A 216 -9.20 4.67 1.20
CA PHE A 216 -9.89 5.60 0.30
C PHE A 216 -10.79 6.61 1.00
N SER A 217 -11.11 6.40 2.27
CA SER A 217 -11.90 7.35 3.08
C SER A 217 -11.11 8.57 3.53
N HIS A 218 -9.82 8.66 3.19
CA HIS A 218 -8.93 9.75 3.59
C HIS A 218 -8.41 10.53 2.38
N SER A 219 -8.19 11.83 2.57
CA SER A 219 -7.58 12.72 1.58
C SER A 219 -6.71 13.78 2.26
N LEU A 220 -5.67 14.23 1.58
CA LEU A 220 -4.84 15.35 2.04
C LEU A 220 -5.62 16.66 2.19
N VAL A 221 -6.76 16.80 1.48
CA VAL A 221 -7.60 18.00 1.52
C VAL A 221 -8.66 17.96 2.61
N ASP A 222 -8.77 16.86 3.36
CA ASP A 222 -9.68 16.77 4.49
C ASP A 222 -9.27 17.78 5.57
N LYS A 223 -10.23 18.54 6.06
CA LYS A 223 -9.98 19.48 7.16
C LYS A 223 -9.49 18.72 8.40
N ASP A 224 -8.33 19.11 8.93
CA ASP A 224 -7.68 18.50 10.09
C ASP A 224 -7.32 17.02 9.91
N ARG A 225 -7.57 16.42 8.74
CA ARG A 225 -7.21 15.05 8.39
C ARG A 225 -7.58 14.02 9.47
N PRO A 226 -8.88 13.92 9.88
CA PRO A 226 -9.28 12.97 10.91
C PRO A 226 -9.14 11.54 10.42
N VAL A 227 -8.75 10.65 11.35
CA VAL A 227 -8.69 9.22 11.03
C VAL A 227 -10.09 8.60 11.04
N ASN A 228 -10.41 7.78 10.06
CA ASN A 228 -11.63 6.98 10.04
C ASN A 228 -11.58 5.93 11.16
N ARG A 229 -12.57 5.98 12.07
CA ARG A 229 -12.71 5.03 13.18
C ARG A 229 -13.95 4.13 13.05
N ASP A 230 -14.69 4.26 11.94
CA ASP A 230 -15.93 3.52 11.72
C ASP A 230 -15.66 2.15 11.09
N ILE A 231 -14.62 2.03 10.28
CA ILE A 231 -14.21 0.78 9.67
C ILE A 231 -13.30 0.01 10.63
N ASN A 232 -13.73 -1.19 11.04
CA ASN A 232 -12.99 -2.03 11.98
C ASN A 232 -12.52 -3.31 11.29
N ILE A 233 -11.28 -3.70 11.59
CA ILE A 233 -10.67 -4.96 11.14
C ILE A 233 -10.24 -5.73 12.39
N GLY A 234 -10.76 -6.94 12.54
CA GLY A 234 -10.44 -7.84 13.64
C GLY A 234 -10.07 -9.24 13.16
N MET A 235 -9.79 -10.14 14.10
CA MET A 235 -9.43 -11.53 13.79
C MET A 235 -10.49 -12.25 12.96
N SER A 236 -11.77 -11.97 13.17
CA SER A 236 -12.84 -12.59 12.37
C SER A 236 -12.80 -12.19 10.90
N ASP A 237 -12.45 -10.95 10.60
CA ASP A 237 -12.24 -10.48 9.23
C ASP A 237 -11.05 -11.21 8.59
N ILE A 238 -9.94 -11.32 9.32
CA ILE A 238 -8.73 -11.99 8.88
C ILE A 238 -9.00 -13.47 8.58
N GLN A 239 -9.74 -14.16 9.43
CA GLN A 239 -10.13 -15.56 9.24
C GLN A 239 -10.99 -15.76 7.97
N LYS A 240 -11.78 -14.76 7.60
CA LYS A 240 -12.68 -14.77 6.45
C LYS A 240 -12.16 -13.94 5.25
N ALA A 241 -10.89 -13.64 5.20
CA ALA A 241 -10.32 -12.68 4.26
C ALA A 241 -10.60 -13.00 2.78
N TYR A 242 -10.83 -14.25 2.45
CA TYR A 242 -11.08 -14.69 1.08
C TYR A 242 -12.56 -14.98 0.78
N SER A 243 -13.46 -14.86 1.78
CA SER A 243 -14.84 -15.32 1.64
C SER A 243 -15.69 -14.53 0.66
N ASP A 244 -15.34 -13.27 0.43
CA ASP A 244 -16.05 -12.35 -0.48
C ASP A 244 -15.28 -12.10 -1.80
N ILE A 245 -14.20 -12.83 -2.03
CA ILE A 245 -13.45 -12.79 -3.27
C ILE A 245 -14.02 -13.84 -4.21
N HIS A 246 -14.54 -13.40 -5.35
CA HIS A 246 -15.07 -14.29 -6.37
C HIS A 246 -13.94 -14.77 -7.29
N SER A 247 -13.73 -16.09 -7.35
CA SER A 247 -12.90 -16.73 -8.36
C SER A 247 -13.52 -16.47 -9.73
N GLY A 248 -12.82 -15.85 -10.65
CA GLY A 248 -13.29 -15.64 -12.02
C GLY A 248 -13.00 -14.28 -12.62
N ILE A 249 -12.24 -13.44 -11.92
CA ILE A 249 -11.65 -12.25 -12.54
C ILE A 249 -10.40 -12.73 -13.28
N ASP A 250 -10.33 -12.43 -14.56
CA ASP A 250 -9.15 -12.73 -15.37
C ASP A 250 -7.95 -11.94 -14.82
N ASN A 251 -6.77 -12.56 -14.89
CA ASN A 251 -5.54 -11.88 -14.50
C ASN A 251 -5.38 -10.58 -15.30
N PRO A 252 -4.85 -9.51 -14.68
CA PRO A 252 -4.50 -8.31 -15.42
C PRO A 252 -3.56 -8.63 -16.58
N GLU A 253 -3.79 -8.02 -17.71
CA GLU A 253 -2.88 -8.15 -18.84
C GLU A 253 -1.52 -7.53 -18.50
N ILE A 254 -0.44 -8.28 -18.72
CA ILE A 254 0.92 -7.78 -18.54
C ILE A 254 1.34 -7.09 -19.84
N ILE A 255 1.67 -5.82 -19.75
CA ILE A 255 2.18 -5.04 -20.87
C ILE A 255 3.68 -4.84 -20.66
N ASP A 256 4.49 -5.50 -21.48
CA ASP A 256 5.94 -5.30 -21.53
C ASP A 256 6.30 -4.07 -22.36
N GLY A 257 7.39 -3.43 -22.00
CA GLY A 257 7.94 -2.30 -22.72
C GLY A 257 7.95 -0.98 -21.94
N PRO A 258 8.41 0.11 -22.54
CA PRO A 258 8.42 1.41 -21.89
C PRO A 258 7.00 1.81 -21.51
N SER A 259 6.88 2.38 -20.33
CA SER A 259 5.59 2.93 -19.91
C SER A 259 5.11 3.95 -20.92
N ILE A 260 3.92 3.77 -21.40
CA ILE A 260 3.26 4.79 -22.20
C ILE A 260 2.86 5.90 -21.24
N THR A 261 3.31 7.12 -21.52
CA THR A 261 2.64 8.27 -20.96
C THR A 261 1.17 8.13 -21.32
N THR A 262 0.34 7.96 -20.35
CA THR A 262 -1.09 8.03 -20.56
C THR A 262 -1.47 9.50 -20.69
N GLY A 263 -0.86 10.16 -21.66
CA GLY A 263 -1.47 11.35 -22.18
C GLY A 263 -2.85 10.93 -22.64
N HIS A 264 -3.88 11.48 -22.02
CA HIS A 264 -5.21 11.37 -22.58
C HIS A 264 -5.22 12.15 -23.87
N GLU A 265 -4.63 11.58 -24.88
CA GLU A 265 -4.78 12.01 -26.27
C GLU A 265 -6.01 11.29 -26.85
N TYR A 266 -7.15 11.40 -26.16
CA TYR A 266 -8.42 10.96 -26.74
C TYR A 266 -9.55 11.90 -26.36
#